data_4d74704396f6e227da835ef424073813
#
_entry.id   4d74704396f6e227da835ef424073813
#
_cell.length_a   1.000
_cell.length_b   1.000
_cell.length_c   1.000
_cell.angle_alpha   90.00
_cell.angle_beta   90.00
_cell.angle_gamma   90.00
#
_symmetry.space_group_name_H-M   'P 1'
#
loop_
_entity.id
_entity.type
_entity.pdbx_description
1 polymer ?
#
loop_
_entity_poly.entity_id
_entity_poly.type
_entity_poly.pdbx_seq_one_letter_code
_entity_poly.pdbx_strand_id
1 'polypeptide(L)'
;MLADSFGRVATDMRVSLTDRCNLRCAYCMPAEGLDWLPKPELLTDDEVVRLARIGVERLGIREIRFTGGEPLLRRGLTRIVERTAALRPRPELSITTNGIGLARTAQALRDAGLDRVNVSLDTLRPEAFQELARRDRLTEVLDGMAAAAAAGLVPVKVNSVLMRGVNDAEARDLLRFCVAHGYELRFIEQMPLDAQHGWRRANMVTAEEILTTLSEEFVLKPDDSAERGSAPAERFLVDGGPARVGVIGSVTRPFCGACDRVRLTADGQVRNCLFAREESDLRGPLRAGASDEELAALWRRAVAAKQPGHGINDPTFLQPDRPMSAIGG
;
A
#
# COMPACT_ATOMS: atom_id res chain seq x y z
N MET A 1 -0.47 21.13 -9.99
CA MET A 1 -0.15 19.70 -10.18
C MET A 1 1.17 19.37 -9.47
N LEU A 2 1.37 18.12 -9.10
CA LEU A 2 2.59 17.60 -8.47
C LEU A 2 3.48 16.94 -9.53
N ALA A 3 4.22 17.76 -10.28
CA ALA A 3 5.16 17.28 -11.30
C ALA A 3 6.58 17.19 -10.73
N ASP A 4 7.30 16.15 -11.11
CA ASP A 4 8.73 16.00 -10.83
C ASP A 4 9.60 16.50 -12.01
N SER A 5 10.93 16.51 -11.81
CA SER A 5 11.88 16.95 -12.84
C SER A 5 12.01 15.99 -14.04
N PHE A 6 11.35 14.83 -14.00
CA PHE A 6 11.36 13.82 -15.07
C PHE A 6 10.03 13.77 -15.84
N GLY A 7 9.11 14.72 -15.59
CA GLY A 7 7.83 14.80 -16.28
C GLY A 7 6.73 13.89 -15.74
N ARG A 8 6.98 13.14 -14.62
CA ARG A 8 5.95 12.35 -13.97
C ARG A 8 5.06 13.24 -13.12
N VAL A 9 3.75 13.01 -13.16
CA VAL A 9 2.76 13.75 -12.36
C VAL A 9 2.20 12.82 -11.30
N ALA A 10 2.34 13.19 -10.02
CA ALA A 10 1.78 12.41 -8.94
C ALA A 10 0.27 12.63 -8.83
N THR A 11 -0.50 11.57 -8.97
CA THR A 11 -1.96 11.53 -8.88
C THR A 11 -2.49 10.53 -7.86
N ASP A 12 -1.68 9.55 -7.41
CA ASP A 12 -1.98 8.57 -6.35
C ASP A 12 -1.30 9.01 -5.05
N MET A 13 -2.09 9.41 -4.05
CA MET A 13 -1.61 9.76 -2.73
C MET A 13 -1.87 8.66 -1.73
N ARG A 14 -0.80 8.21 -1.05
CA ARG A 14 -0.89 7.25 0.05
C ARG A 14 -0.78 7.98 1.38
N VAL A 15 -1.78 7.79 2.23
CA VAL A 15 -1.89 8.49 3.50
C VAL A 15 -1.82 7.48 4.64
N SER A 16 -0.71 7.49 5.38
CA SER A 16 -0.60 6.75 6.62
C SER A 16 -1.43 7.42 7.71
N LEU A 17 -2.31 6.67 8.33
CA LEU A 17 -3.17 7.17 9.41
C LEU A 17 -2.59 6.88 10.80
N THR A 18 -1.67 5.93 10.88
CA THR A 18 -0.99 5.49 12.11
C THR A 18 0.22 4.64 11.74
N ASP A 19 1.21 4.62 12.59
CA ASP A 19 2.35 3.69 12.53
C ASP A 19 2.05 2.35 13.23
N ARG A 20 1.01 2.30 14.09
CA ARG A 20 0.64 1.12 14.88
C ARG A 20 0.06 0.02 14.00
N CYS A 21 0.42 -1.23 14.31
CA CYS A 21 -0.13 -2.42 13.69
C CYS A 21 -0.45 -3.47 14.76
N ASN A 22 -1.47 -4.29 14.52
CA ASN A 22 -1.87 -5.41 15.37
C ASN A 22 -1.24 -6.76 14.95
N LEU A 23 -0.50 -6.78 13.82
CA LEU A 23 0.36 -7.89 13.41
C LEU A 23 1.85 -7.56 13.64
N ARG A 24 2.70 -8.57 13.51
CA ARG A 24 4.16 -8.48 13.64
C ARG A 24 4.85 -9.24 12.53
N CYS A 25 4.47 -8.92 11.27
CA CYS A 25 4.99 -9.64 10.10
C CYS A 25 6.52 -9.62 10.07
N ALA A 26 7.10 -10.80 9.88
CA ALA A 26 8.54 -11.02 10.00
C ALA A 26 9.38 -10.15 9.06
N TYR A 27 8.83 -9.84 7.87
CA TYR A 27 9.47 -8.98 6.88
C TYR A 27 9.18 -7.48 7.07
N CYS A 28 8.44 -7.08 8.11
CA CYS A 28 8.02 -5.70 8.33
C CYS A 28 8.58 -5.12 9.63
N MET A 29 8.48 -5.88 10.73
CA MET A 29 8.89 -5.39 12.05
C MET A 29 9.32 -6.51 12.99
N PRO A 30 10.08 -6.21 14.05
CA PRO A 30 10.47 -7.18 15.07
C PRO A 30 9.27 -7.71 15.88
N ALA A 31 9.46 -8.84 16.58
CA ALA A 31 8.38 -9.51 17.33
C ALA A 31 7.82 -8.66 18.46
N GLU A 32 8.66 -7.91 19.13
CA GLU A 32 8.34 -6.96 20.20
C GLU A 32 7.58 -5.73 19.70
N GLY A 33 7.67 -5.44 18.41
CA GLY A 33 7.10 -4.25 17.79
C GLY A 33 8.12 -3.13 17.66
N LEU A 34 7.62 -1.92 17.51
CA LEU A 34 8.42 -0.69 17.34
C LEU A 34 7.98 0.34 18.38
N ASP A 35 8.85 1.32 18.63
CA ASP A 35 8.46 2.51 19.36
C ASP A 35 7.49 3.34 18.51
N TRP A 36 6.24 3.38 18.96
CA TRP A 36 5.17 4.06 18.25
C TRP A 36 5.24 5.57 18.46
N LEU A 37 4.88 6.30 17.42
CA LEU A 37 4.76 7.76 17.49
C LEU A 37 3.85 8.18 18.65
N PRO A 38 4.27 9.16 19.47
CA PRO A 38 3.41 9.75 20.48
C PRO A 38 2.17 10.38 19.83
N LYS A 39 1.01 10.27 20.50
CA LYS A 39 -0.24 10.82 19.97
C LYS A 39 -0.16 12.30 19.52
N PRO A 40 0.55 13.22 20.22
CA PRO A 40 0.71 14.60 19.78
C PRO A 40 1.47 14.77 18.44
N GLU A 41 2.28 13.79 18.08
CA GLU A 41 3.04 13.81 16.83
C GLU A 41 2.23 13.31 15.63
N LEU A 42 1.15 12.56 15.87
CA LEU A 42 0.26 12.12 14.80
C LEU A 42 -0.60 13.28 14.30
N LEU A 43 -0.89 13.28 13.01
CA LEU A 43 -1.90 14.16 12.43
C LEU A 43 -3.28 13.84 13.05
N THR A 44 -4.03 14.87 13.40
CA THR A 44 -5.44 14.75 13.78
C THR A 44 -6.29 14.38 12.56
N ASP A 45 -7.55 13.95 12.77
CA ASP A 45 -8.46 13.68 11.65
C ASP A 45 -8.70 14.91 10.79
N ASP A 46 -8.79 16.09 11.40
CA ASP A 46 -8.98 17.37 10.69
C ASP A 46 -7.74 17.76 9.88
N GLU A 47 -6.54 17.57 10.42
CA GLU A 47 -5.28 17.79 9.70
C GLU A 47 -5.13 16.85 8.50
N VAL A 48 -5.45 15.55 8.66
CA VAL A 48 -5.46 14.57 7.55
C VAL A 48 -6.42 15.02 6.45
N VAL A 49 -7.65 15.36 6.80
CA VAL A 49 -8.67 15.78 5.82
C VAL A 49 -8.27 17.11 5.15
N ARG A 50 -7.70 18.07 5.89
CA ARG A 50 -7.21 19.33 5.30
C ARG A 50 -6.10 19.07 4.28
N LEU A 51 -5.12 18.23 4.60
CA LEU A 51 -4.03 17.89 3.67
C LEU A 51 -4.55 17.08 2.47
N ALA A 52 -5.49 16.15 2.67
CA ALA A 52 -6.14 15.43 1.58
C ALA A 52 -6.87 16.41 0.63
N ARG A 53 -7.60 17.38 1.18
CA ARG A 53 -8.28 18.43 0.40
C ARG A 53 -7.30 19.26 -0.42
N ILE A 54 -6.20 19.70 0.17
CA ILE A 54 -5.14 20.43 -0.58
C ILE A 54 -4.60 19.56 -1.72
N GLY A 55 -4.34 18.27 -1.46
CA GLY A 55 -3.91 17.30 -2.48
C GLY A 55 -4.89 17.24 -3.66
N VAL A 56 -6.17 17.09 -3.38
CA VAL A 56 -7.22 16.96 -4.40
C VAL A 56 -7.47 18.27 -5.14
N GLU A 57 -7.80 19.35 -4.40
CA GLU A 57 -8.30 20.59 -5.00
C GLU A 57 -7.21 21.44 -5.63
N ARG A 58 -5.96 21.41 -5.10
CA ARG A 58 -4.87 22.28 -5.54
C ARG A 58 -3.73 21.57 -6.26
N LEU A 59 -3.54 20.27 -5.98
CA LEU A 59 -2.36 19.55 -6.45
C LEU A 59 -2.67 18.47 -7.51
N GLY A 60 -3.96 18.14 -7.72
CA GLY A 60 -4.39 17.24 -8.79
C GLY A 60 -4.36 15.77 -8.41
N ILE A 61 -4.40 15.45 -7.11
CA ILE A 61 -4.57 14.08 -6.62
C ILE A 61 -5.95 13.57 -7.04
N ARG A 62 -5.98 12.36 -7.59
CA ARG A 62 -7.21 11.67 -8.07
C ARG A 62 -7.53 10.42 -7.28
N GLU A 63 -6.51 9.78 -6.70
CA GLU A 63 -6.67 8.58 -5.88
C GLU A 63 -6.04 8.81 -4.51
N ILE A 64 -6.76 8.42 -3.45
CA ILE A 64 -6.23 8.41 -2.09
C ILE A 64 -6.34 7.00 -1.54
N ARG A 65 -5.20 6.49 -1.06
CA ARG A 65 -5.15 5.20 -0.38
C ARG A 65 -4.75 5.40 1.06
N PHE A 66 -5.68 5.13 1.96
CA PHE A 66 -5.39 5.11 3.38
C PHE A 66 -4.65 3.83 3.76
N THR A 67 -3.61 3.99 4.53
CA THR A 67 -2.70 2.93 4.96
C THR A 67 -2.09 3.29 6.31
N GLY A 68 -0.95 2.77 6.63
CA GLY A 68 -0.20 3.02 7.85
C GLY A 68 0.51 1.77 8.29
N GLY A 69 0.60 1.53 9.59
CA GLY A 69 0.77 0.19 10.11
C GLY A 69 -0.50 -0.61 9.80
N GLU A 70 -1.59 -0.30 10.53
CA GLU A 70 -2.92 -0.84 10.21
C GLU A 70 -3.99 0.26 10.32
N PRO A 71 -4.59 0.71 9.20
CA PRO A 71 -5.52 1.84 9.20
C PRO A 71 -6.82 1.55 9.98
N LEU A 72 -7.26 0.30 10.11
CA LEU A 72 -8.46 -0.07 10.89
C LEU A 72 -8.28 0.19 12.40
N LEU A 73 -7.06 0.40 12.89
CA LEU A 73 -6.81 0.82 14.27
C LEU A 73 -7.09 2.31 14.50
N ARG A 74 -7.23 3.11 13.43
CA ARG A 74 -7.57 4.53 13.54
C ARG A 74 -9.07 4.69 13.81
N ARG A 75 -9.45 5.10 15.02
CA ARG A 75 -10.87 5.25 15.42
C ARG A 75 -11.65 6.19 14.51
N GLY A 76 -11.02 7.21 13.96
CA GLY A 76 -11.62 8.20 13.06
C GLY A 76 -11.68 7.79 11.60
N LEU A 77 -11.25 6.56 11.22
CA LEU A 77 -11.11 6.14 9.82
C LEU A 77 -12.39 6.38 9.01
N THR A 78 -13.55 5.91 9.48
CA THR A 78 -14.82 6.07 8.75
C THR A 78 -15.15 7.56 8.50
N ARG A 79 -14.93 8.42 9.50
CA ARG A 79 -15.17 9.86 9.37
C ARG A 79 -14.16 10.52 8.42
N ILE A 80 -12.91 10.08 8.41
CA ILE A 80 -11.89 10.56 7.46
C ILE A 80 -12.31 10.18 6.03
N VAL A 81 -12.73 8.92 5.81
CA VAL A 81 -13.23 8.45 4.51
C VAL A 81 -14.41 9.27 4.04
N GLU A 82 -15.45 9.45 4.88
CA GLU A 82 -16.66 10.21 4.58
C GLU A 82 -16.33 11.66 4.15
N ARG A 83 -15.51 12.35 4.95
CA ARG A 83 -15.12 13.73 4.67
C ARG A 83 -14.24 13.86 3.42
N THR A 84 -13.43 12.87 3.14
CA THR A 84 -12.60 12.84 1.94
C THR A 84 -13.42 12.51 0.70
N ALA A 85 -14.41 11.62 0.80
CA ALA A 85 -15.34 11.31 -0.28
C ALA A 85 -16.23 12.51 -0.68
N ALA A 86 -16.45 13.44 0.25
CA ALA A 86 -17.21 14.68 0.02
C ALA A 86 -16.43 15.74 -0.77
N LEU A 87 -15.11 15.59 -0.98
CA LEU A 87 -14.28 16.55 -1.74
C LEU A 87 -14.71 16.65 -3.21
N ARG A 88 -14.40 17.78 -3.83
CA ARG A 88 -14.66 18.03 -5.27
C ARG A 88 -13.39 18.54 -5.96
N PRO A 89 -12.94 17.90 -7.07
CA PRO A 89 -13.49 16.65 -7.60
C PRO A 89 -13.39 15.51 -6.59
N ARG A 90 -14.32 14.53 -6.63
CA ARG A 90 -14.27 13.37 -5.72
C ARG A 90 -13.09 12.47 -6.10
N PRO A 91 -12.16 12.19 -5.18
CA PRO A 91 -11.09 11.23 -5.43
C PRO A 91 -11.61 9.78 -5.32
N GLU A 92 -10.96 8.85 -6.00
CA GLU A 92 -11.12 7.42 -5.72
C GLU A 92 -10.49 7.09 -4.36
N LEU A 93 -11.21 6.38 -3.49
CA LEU A 93 -10.78 6.06 -2.14
C LEU A 93 -10.57 4.57 -1.94
N SER A 94 -9.42 4.21 -1.42
CA SER A 94 -9.11 2.81 -1.07
C SER A 94 -8.38 2.72 0.26
N ILE A 95 -8.39 1.52 0.85
CA ILE A 95 -7.51 1.21 1.99
C ILE A 95 -6.58 0.05 1.65
N THR A 96 -5.40 0.02 2.28
CA THR A 96 -4.57 -1.18 2.40
C THR A 96 -4.59 -1.60 3.85
N THR A 97 -5.00 -2.84 4.13
CA THR A 97 -5.24 -3.36 5.47
C THR A 97 -4.80 -4.82 5.58
N ASN A 98 -4.50 -5.29 6.78
CA ASN A 98 -4.32 -6.70 7.07
C ASN A 98 -5.66 -7.45 7.25
N GLY A 99 -6.80 -6.77 7.14
CA GLY A 99 -8.14 -7.37 7.18
C GLY A 99 -8.72 -7.64 8.57
N ILE A 100 -7.91 -7.61 9.63
CA ILE A 100 -8.39 -7.88 11.00
C ILE A 100 -9.32 -6.74 11.44
N GLY A 101 -10.58 -7.10 11.72
CA GLY A 101 -11.63 -6.15 12.07
C GLY A 101 -12.41 -5.59 10.88
N LEU A 102 -12.02 -5.91 9.65
CA LEU A 102 -12.73 -5.45 8.44
C LEU A 102 -14.15 -6.01 8.38
N ALA A 103 -14.38 -7.25 8.83
CA ALA A 103 -15.72 -7.84 8.90
C ALA A 103 -16.75 -6.96 9.64
N ARG A 104 -16.31 -6.21 10.65
CA ARG A 104 -17.19 -5.31 11.44
C ARG A 104 -17.34 -3.92 10.84
N THR A 105 -16.45 -3.52 9.94
CA THR A 105 -16.36 -2.11 9.49
C THR A 105 -16.58 -1.96 7.98
N ALA A 106 -16.60 -3.05 7.21
CA ALA A 106 -16.68 -3.00 5.74
C ALA A 106 -17.90 -2.22 5.25
N GLN A 107 -19.11 -2.50 5.82
CA GLN A 107 -20.32 -1.81 5.40
C GLN A 107 -20.25 -0.30 5.74
N ALA A 108 -19.83 0.05 6.96
CA ALA A 108 -19.70 1.45 7.36
C ALA A 108 -18.69 2.22 6.51
N LEU A 109 -17.59 1.58 6.10
CA LEU A 109 -16.60 2.17 5.19
C LEU A 109 -17.16 2.36 3.78
N ARG A 110 -17.94 1.38 3.29
CA ARG A 110 -18.65 1.51 2.00
C ARG A 110 -19.65 2.67 2.02
N ASP A 111 -20.46 2.75 3.06
CA ASP A 111 -21.46 3.82 3.24
C ASP A 111 -20.80 5.20 3.37
N ALA A 112 -19.62 5.27 3.99
CA ALA A 112 -18.79 6.47 4.06
C ALA A 112 -18.17 6.88 2.72
N GLY A 113 -18.25 6.02 1.69
CA GLY A 113 -17.75 6.31 0.34
C GLY A 113 -16.40 5.70 0.02
N LEU A 114 -15.97 4.65 0.72
CA LEU A 114 -14.81 3.86 0.29
C LEU A 114 -15.18 3.07 -0.98
N ASP A 115 -14.28 3.07 -1.97
CA ASP A 115 -14.55 2.40 -3.25
C ASP A 115 -14.09 0.95 -3.24
N ARG A 116 -12.88 0.65 -2.73
CA ARG A 116 -12.28 -0.69 -2.77
C ARG A 116 -11.28 -0.93 -1.64
N VAL A 117 -10.91 -2.18 -1.45
CA VAL A 117 -9.93 -2.60 -0.45
C VAL A 117 -8.76 -3.36 -1.09
N ASN A 118 -7.57 -3.21 -0.49
CA ASN A 118 -6.45 -4.09 -0.70
C ASN A 118 -6.17 -4.80 0.63
N VAL A 119 -6.22 -6.13 0.65
CA VAL A 119 -5.97 -6.92 1.85
C VAL A 119 -4.63 -7.63 1.72
N SER A 120 -3.80 -7.55 2.75
CA SER A 120 -2.54 -8.29 2.80
C SER A 120 -2.81 -9.71 3.30
N LEU A 121 -2.44 -10.71 2.49
CA LEU A 121 -2.58 -12.13 2.82
C LEU A 121 -1.47 -12.92 2.12
N ASP A 122 -0.55 -13.47 2.93
CA ASP A 122 0.65 -14.12 2.41
C ASP A 122 0.53 -15.64 2.35
N THR A 123 -0.44 -16.24 3.05
CA THR A 123 -0.64 -17.69 3.15
C THR A 123 -2.08 -18.02 3.55
N LEU A 124 -2.54 -19.22 3.16
CA LEU A 124 -3.84 -19.79 3.57
C LEU A 124 -3.67 -20.85 4.68
N ARG A 125 -2.43 -21.19 5.07
CA ARG A 125 -2.16 -22.15 6.13
C ARG A 125 -2.06 -21.45 7.49
N PRO A 126 -2.84 -21.85 8.51
CA PRO A 126 -2.84 -21.21 9.81
C PRO A 126 -1.46 -21.16 10.48
N GLU A 127 -0.70 -22.26 10.37
CA GLU A 127 0.64 -22.37 10.96
C GLU A 127 1.61 -21.39 10.29
N ALA A 128 1.61 -21.33 8.95
CA ALA A 128 2.45 -20.40 8.21
C ALA A 128 2.02 -18.94 8.46
N PHE A 129 0.72 -18.67 8.59
CA PHE A 129 0.23 -17.34 8.95
C PHE A 129 0.71 -16.94 10.35
N GLN A 130 0.63 -17.85 11.32
CA GLN A 130 1.12 -17.60 12.68
C GLN A 130 2.63 -17.37 12.70
N GLU A 131 3.40 -18.08 11.89
CA GLU A 131 4.85 -17.87 11.76
C GLU A 131 5.16 -16.50 11.15
N LEU A 132 4.53 -16.19 10.00
CA LEU A 132 4.78 -14.94 9.26
C LEU A 132 4.28 -13.71 10.00
N ALA A 133 3.03 -13.73 10.47
CA ALA A 133 2.36 -12.60 11.10
C ALA A 133 2.55 -12.55 12.62
N ARG A 134 3.12 -13.61 13.21
CA ARG A 134 3.32 -13.81 14.66
C ARG A 134 2.04 -13.65 15.48
N ARG A 135 0.91 -13.96 14.87
CA ARG A 135 -0.43 -13.95 15.47
C ARG A 135 -1.31 -14.99 14.78
N ASP A 136 -2.15 -15.66 15.54
CA ASP A 136 -3.16 -16.59 15.01
C ASP A 136 -4.46 -15.85 14.72
N ARG A 137 -4.56 -15.25 13.53
CA ARG A 137 -5.71 -14.40 13.14
C ARG A 137 -6.13 -14.60 11.68
N LEU A 138 -5.74 -15.71 11.03
CA LEU A 138 -6.06 -15.95 9.63
C LEU A 138 -7.56 -15.92 9.34
N THR A 139 -8.37 -16.58 10.18
CA THR A 139 -9.83 -16.62 10.02
C THR A 139 -10.43 -15.22 9.95
N GLU A 140 -9.98 -14.31 10.81
CA GLU A 140 -10.50 -12.93 10.81
C GLU A 140 -10.13 -12.15 9.54
N VAL A 141 -8.98 -12.45 8.95
CA VAL A 141 -8.59 -11.87 7.65
C VAL A 141 -9.52 -12.35 6.54
N LEU A 142 -9.76 -13.67 6.49
CA LEU A 142 -10.65 -14.27 5.48
C LEU A 142 -12.10 -13.78 5.63
N ASP A 143 -12.61 -13.71 6.86
CA ASP A 143 -13.94 -13.13 7.17
C ASP A 143 -14.01 -11.66 6.74
N GLY A 144 -12.93 -10.91 6.97
CA GLY A 144 -12.81 -9.52 6.55
C GLY A 144 -12.89 -9.35 5.03
N MET A 145 -12.22 -10.23 4.27
CA MET A 145 -12.27 -10.23 2.80
C MET A 145 -13.68 -10.54 2.28
N ALA A 146 -14.33 -11.56 2.86
CA ALA A 146 -15.69 -11.93 2.49
C ALA A 146 -16.69 -10.79 2.78
N ALA A 147 -16.57 -10.15 3.95
CA ALA A 147 -17.41 -9.02 4.32
C ALA A 147 -17.17 -7.79 3.41
N ALA A 148 -15.93 -7.53 3.00
CA ALA A 148 -15.63 -6.47 2.06
C ALA A 148 -16.29 -6.70 0.69
N ALA A 149 -16.22 -7.93 0.18
CA ALA A 149 -16.89 -8.31 -1.06
C ALA A 149 -18.41 -8.17 -0.95
N ALA A 150 -19.01 -8.66 0.15
CA ALA A 150 -20.44 -8.55 0.42
C ALA A 150 -20.92 -7.09 0.55
N ALA A 151 -20.09 -6.20 1.09
CA ALA A 151 -20.38 -4.77 1.19
C ALA A 151 -20.18 -4.02 -0.15
N GLY A 152 -19.74 -4.68 -1.23
CA GLY A 152 -19.50 -4.06 -2.53
C GLY A 152 -18.21 -3.24 -2.61
N LEU A 153 -17.23 -3.49 -1.75
CA LEU A 153 -15.87 -2.93 -1.84
C LEU A 153 -15.03 -3.72 -2.84
N VAL A 154 -15.42 -3.66 -4.12
CA VAL A 154 -14.85 -4.49 -5.18
C VAL A 154 -14.07 -3.67 -6.22
N PRO A 155 -13.05 -4.26 -6.86
CA PRO A 155 -12.52 -5.59 -6.59
C PRO A 155 -11.80 -5.64 -5.22
N VAL A 156 -11.97 -6.75 -4.49
CA VAL A 156 -11.09 -7.06 -3.35
C VAL A 156 -9.74 -7.47 -3.94
N LYS A 157 -8.72 -6.65 -3.67
CA LYS A 157 -7.36 -6.95 -4.13
C LYS A 157 -6.57 -7.58 -2.99
N VAL A 158 -5.96 -8.72 -3.27
CA VAL A 158 -5.12 -9.44 -2.31
C VAL A 158 -3.66 -9.17 -2.64
N ASN A 159 -2.91 -8.63 -1.70
CA ASN A 159 -1.46 -8.44 -1.82
C ASN A 159 -0.75 -9.53 -1.04
N SER A 160 0.17 -10.23 -1.69
CA SER A 160 0.97 -11.29 -1.08
C SER A 160 2.46 -11.07 -1.34
N VAL A 161 3.27 -11.19 -0.29
CA VAL A 161 4.73 -11.22 -0.36
C VAL A 161 5.17 -12.66 -0.19
N LEU A 162 5.86 -13.22 -1.19
CA LEU A 162 6.44 -14.55 -1.09
C LEU A 162 7.83 -14.47 -0.48
N MET A 163 8.08 -15.33 0.49
CA MET A 163 9.36 -15.51 1.17
C MET A 163 9.88 -16.91 0.93
N ARG A 164 11.10 -17.01 0.41
CA ARG A 164 11.73 -18.29 0.04
C ARG A 164 11.83 -19.24 1.23
N GLY A 165 11.34 -20.47 1.03
CA GLY A 165 11.32 -21.52 2.06
C GLY A 165 10.28 -21.33 3.16
N VAL A 166 9.39 -20.34 3.06
CA VAL A 166 8.32 -20.09 4.04
C VAL A 166 6.94 -20.29 3.41
N ASN A 167 6.59 -19.48 2.42
CA ASN A 167 5.28 -19.52 1.74
C ASN A 167 5.38 -19.53 0.20
N ASP A 168 6.57 -19.59 -0.37
CA ASP A 168 6.79 -19.57 -1.82
C ASP A 168 6.13 -20.74 -2.54
N ALA A 169 6.02 -21.91 -1.90
CA ALA A 169 5.31 -23.07 -2.43
C ALA A 169 3.79 -22.86 -2.54
N GLU A 170 3.20 -21.86 -1.86
CA GLU A 170 1.76 -21.63 -1.79
C GLU A 170 1.22 -20.68 -2.89
N ALA A 171 2.08 -20.20 -3.78
CA ALA A 171 1.68 -19.23 -4.81
C ALA A 171 0.47 -19.69 -5.64
N ARG A 172 0.43 -20.96 -6.04
CA ARG A 172 -0.68 -21.54 -6.82
C ARG A 172 -1.96 -21.68 -6.00
N ASP A 173 -1.85 -22.10 -4.74
CA ASP A 173 -2.99 -22.23 -3.83
C ASP A 173 -3.65 -20.88 -3.57
N LEU A 174 -2.84 -19.82 -3.34
CA LEU A 174 -3.32 -18.45 -3.19
C LEU A 174 -4.04 -17.97 -4.46
N LEU A 175 -3.49 -18.25 -5.65
CA LEU A 175 -4.14 -17.86 -6.90
C LEU A 175 -5.47 -18.61 -7.09
N ARG A 176 -5.49 -19.93 -6.86
CA ARG A 176 -6.70 -20.75 -6.95
C ARG A 176 -7.80 -20.24 -6.01
N PHE A 177 -7.43 -19.93 -4.76
CA PHE A 177 -8.34 -19.34 -3.79
C PHE A 177 -8.90 -18.00 -4.27
N CYS A 178 -8.05 -17.09 -4.74
CA CYS A 178 -8.49 -15.78 -5.22
C CYS A 178 -9.40 -15.88 -6.44
N VAL A 179 -9.09 -16.74 -7.40
CA VAL A 179 -9.93 -17.00 -8.58
C VAL A 179 -11.31 -17.53 -8.17
N ALA A 180 -11.35 -18.50 -7.26
CA ALA A 180 -12.61 -19.11 -6.78
C ALA A 180 -13.52 -18.09 -6.07
N HIS A 181 -12.95 -17.05 -5.44
CA HIS A 181 -13.71 -16.01 -4.72
C HIS A 181 -13.90 -14.71 -5.49
N GLY A 182 -13.42 -14.62 -6.73
CA GLY A 182 -13.48 -13.40 -7.53
C GLY A 182 -12.59 -12.27 -7.02
N TYR A 183 -11.51 -12.60 -6.31
CA TYR A 183 -10.51 -11.64 -5.83
C TYR A 183 -9.39 -11.45 -6.86
N GLU A 184 -8.75 -10.27 -6.86
CA GLU A 184 -7.59 -9.97 -7.70
C GLU A 184 -6.31 -10.16 -6.87
N LEU A 185 -5.57 -11.25 -7.12
CA LEU A 185 -4.29 -11.51 -6.44
C LEU A 185 -3.17 -10.68 -7.06
N ARG A 186 -2.29 -10.14 -6.21
CA ARG A 186 -1.06 -9.46 -6.61
C ARG A 186 0.09 -9.93 -5.74
N PHE A 187 1.07 -10.55 -6.36
CA PHE A 187 2.35 -10.86 -5.72
C PHE A 187 3.28 -9.66 -5.76
N ILE A 188 4.01 -9.44 -4.68
CA ILE A 188 4.93 -8.32 -4.51
C ILE A 188 6.29 -8.89 -4.12
N GLU A 189 7.33 -8.56 -4.87
CA GLU A 189 8.70 -8.87 -4.45
C GLU A 189 9.01 -8.22 -3.11
N GLN A 190 9.59 -8.99 -2.19
CA GLN A 190 10.01 -8.49 -0.89
C GLN A 190 11.02 -7.35 -1.07
N MET A 191 10.76 -6.24 -0.41
CA MET A 191 11.57 -5.02 -0.49
C MET A 191 12.39 -4.81 0.78
N PRO A 192 13.57 -4.15 0.71
CA PRO A 192 14.39 -3.78 1.87
C PRO A 192 13.76 -2.60 2.64
N LEU A 193 12.68 -2.88 3.41
CA LEU A 193 11.94 -1.89 4.19
C LEU A 193 11.58 -2.42 5.58
N ASP A 194 12.22 -3.52 5.99
CA ASP A 194 12.13 -4.07 7.33
C ASP A 194 12.92 -3.23 8.33
N ALA A 195 12.38 -3.06 9.53
CA ALA A 195 13.00 -2.26 10.59
C ALA A 195 14.35 -2.83 11.10
N GLN A 196 14.61 -4.10 10.83
CA GLN A 196 15.81 -4.80 11.31
C GLN A 196 16.96 -4.80 10.28
N HIS A 197 16.75 -4.22 9.09
CA HIS A 197 17.69 -4.23 7.97
C HIS A 197 18.21 -5.64 7.63
N GLY A 198 17.33 -6.64 7.82
CA GLY A 198 17.63 -8.06 7.62
C GLY A 198 17.39 -8.56 6.20
N TRP A 199 16.84 -7.73 5.31
CA TRP A 199 16.54 -8.12 3.93
C TRP A 199 17.79 -8.61 3.20
N ARG A 200 17.65 -9.70 2.46
CA ARG A 200 18.68 -10.27 1.59
C ARG A 200 18.04 -10.61 0.24
N ARG A 201 18.66 -10.14 -0.85
CA ARG A 201 18.20 -10.44 -2.21
C ARG A 201 18.08 -11.95 -2.47
N ALA A 202 18.96 -12.77 -1.91
CA ALA A 202 18.95 -14.22 -2.05
C ALA A 202 17.70 -14.90 -1.45
N ASN A 203 17.04 -14.24 -0.48
CA ASN A 203 15.82 -14.77 0.17
C ASN A 203 14.54 -14.31 -0.51
N MET A 204 14.64 -13.38 -1.46
CA MET A 204 13.50 -12.87 -2.22
C MET A 204 13.09 -13.89 -3.29
N VAL A 205 11.78 -14.02 -3.51
CA VAL A 205 11.22 -14.70 -4.68
C VAL A 205 11.00 -13.65 -5.76
N THR A 206 11.64 -13.82 -6.91
CA THR A 206 11.60 -12.84 -8.00
C THR A 206 10.28 -12.89 -8.78
N ALA A 207 9.96 -11.82 -9.50
CA ALA A 207 8.80 -11.78 -10.40
C ALA A 207 8.82 -12.91 -11.43
N GLU A 208 10.01 -13.27 -11.94
CA GLU A 208 10.17 -14.35 -12.90
C GLU A 208 9.89 -15.72 -12.27
N GLU A 209 10.41 -15.99 -11.08
CA GLU A 209 10.14 -17.23 -10.33
C GLU A 209 8.65 -17.36 -10.00
N ILE A 210 8.00 -16.28 -9.60
CA ILE A 210 6.55 -16.25 -9.34
C ILE A 210 5.79 -16.65 -10.60
N LEU A 211 6.07 -16.02 -11.74
CA LEU A 211 5.41 -16.33 -13.01
C LEU A 211 5.67 -17.76 -13.46
N THR A 212 6.88 -18.27 -13.31
CA THR A 212 7.23 -19.65 -13.62
C THR A 212 6.41 -20.62 -12.76
N THR A 213 6.37 -20.42 -11.44
CA THR A 213 5.59 -21.26 -10.52
C THR A 213 4.10 -21.27 -10.85
N LEU A 214 3.53 -20.10 -11.17
CA LEU A 214 2.12 -20.02 -11.54
C LEU A 214 1.85 -20.71 -12.89
N SER A 215 2.77 -20.61 -13.84
CA SER A 215 2.63 -21.20 -15.19
C SER A 215 2.73 -22.73 -15.20
N GLU A 216 3.13 -23.36 -14.10
CA GLU A 216 3.05 -24.84 -13.94
C GLU A 216 1.59 -25.33 -13.87
N GLU A 217 0.63 -24.47 -13.54
CA GLU A 217 -0.77 -24.86 -13.37
C GLU A 217 -1.74 -24.01 -14.19
N PHE A 218 -1.44 -22.70 -14.39
CA PHE A 218 -2.34 -21.76 -15.04
C PHE A 218 -1.78 -21.26 -16.36
N VAL A 219 -2.63 -21.03 -17.35
CA VAL A 219 -2.27 -20.34 -18.57
C VAL A 219 -2.31 -18.83 -18.31
N LEU A 220 -1.14 -18.18 -18.27
CA LEU A 220 -1.03 -16.75 -18.04
C LEU A 220 -0.83 -16.01 -19.37
N LYS A 221 -1.72 -15.08 -19.71
CA LYS A 221 -1.58 -14.20 -20.88
C LYS A 221 -1.46 -12.75 -20.41
N PRO A 222 -0.50 -11.96 -20.92
CA PRO A 222 -0.45 -10.53 -20.61
C PRO A 222 -1.82 -9.88 -20.79
N ASP A 223 -2.21 -9.06 -19.81
CA ASP A 223 -3.42 -8.24 -19.92
C ASP A 223 -3.03 -6.89 -20.54
N ASP A 224 -3.09 -6.82 -21.87
CA ASP A 224 -2.72 -5.64 -22.67
C ASP A 224 -3.79 -4.55 -22.62
N SER A 225 -4.78 -4.67 -21.75
CA SER A 225 -5.79 -3.62 -21.61
C SER A 225 -5.13 -2.28 -21.30
N ALA A 226 -5.53 -1.23 -21.99
CA ALA A 226 -5.04 0.15 -21.81
C ALA A 226 -5.24 0.70 -20.39
N GLU A 227 -5.93 -0.06 -19.53
CA GLU A 227 -6.26 0.30 -18.16
C GLU A 227 -5.11 0.18 -17.14
N ARG A 228 -3.92 -0.35 -17.51
CA ARG A 228 -2.81 -0.45 -16.55
C ARG A 228 -2.39 0.92 -16.00
N GLY A 229 -2.27 1.94 -16.86
CA GLY A 229 -1.82 3.29 -16.47
C GLY A 229 -0.50 3.24 -15.69
N SER A 230 -0.46 3.93 -14.54
CA SER A 230 0.68 3.95 -13.59
C SER A 230 0.66 2.82 -12.56
N ALA A 231 -0.27 1.85 -12.67
CA ALA A 231 -0.37 0.74 -11.72
C ALA A 231 0.93 -0.07 -11.67
N PRO A 232 1.44 -0.41 -10.47
CA PRO A 232 2.74 -1.07 -10.32
C PRO A 232 2.74 -2.52 -10.81
N ALA A 233 1.58 -3.20 -10.80
CA ALA A 233 1.47 -4.59 -11.17
C ALA A 233 1.48 -4.79 -12.69
N GLU A 234 2.35 -5.67 -13.19
CA GLU A 234 2.15 -6.33 -14.47
C GLU A 234 1.00 -7.30 -14.31
N ARG A 235 -0.01 -7.23 -15.18
CA ARG A 235 -1.23 -8.02 -15.05
C ARG A 235 -1.29 -9.11 -16.10
N PHE A 236 -1.82 -10.26 -15.70
CA PHE A 236 -2.03 -11.42 -16.56
C PHE A 236 -3.46 -11.92 -16.39
N LEU A 237 -4.08 -12.25 -17.51
CA LEU A 237 -5.32 -13.02 -17.53
C LEU A 237 -5.00 -14.46 -17.18
N VAL A 238 -5.81 -15.05 -16.30
CA VAL A 238 -5.69 -16.45 -15.87
C VAL A 238 -6.65 -17.29 -16.70
N ASP A 239 -6.15 -18.32 -17.36
CA ASP A 239 -6.92 -19.28 -18.18
C ASP A 239 -7.88 -18.61 -19.19
N GLY A 240 -7.45 -17.50 -19.77
CA GLY A 240 -8.23 -16.73 -20.72
C GLY A 240 -9.16 -15.67 -20.10
N GLY A 241 -9.15 -15.53 -18.78
CA GLY A 241 -9.94 -14.54 -18.07
C GLY A 241 -11.39 -15.01 -17.75
N PRO A 242 -12.16 -14.19 -17.02
CA PRO A 242 -11.91 -12.80 -16.65
C PRO A 242 -10.99 -12.63 -15.42
N ALA A 243 -10.64 -13.73 -14.72
CA ALA A 243 -9.74 -13.68 -13.56
C ALA A 243 -8.36 -13.10 -13.94
N ARG A 244 -7.78 -12.35 -13.02
CA ARG A 244 -6.50 -11.68 -13.20
C ARG A 244 -5.57 -11.95 -12.04
N VAL A 245 -4.28 -12.06 -12.35
CA VAL A 245 -3.20 -12.03 -11.37
C VAL A 245 -2.22 -10.91 -11.73
N GLY A 246 -1.67 -10.25 -10.74
CA GLY A 246 -0.66 -9.21 -10.90
C GLY A 246 0.68 -9.60 -10.27
N VAL A 247 1.77 -9.13 -10.86
CA VAL A 247 3.10 -9.25 -10.27
C VAL A 247 3.74 -7.87 -10.17
N ILE A 248 4.20 -7.50 -8.99
CA ILE A 248 4.86 -6.23 -8.70
C ILE A 248 6.33 -6.49 -8.48
N GLY A 249 7.08 -6.46 -9.57
CA GLY A 249 8.54 -6.66 -9.59
C GLY A 249 9.28 -5.42 -9.10
N SER A 250 9.09 -5.06 -7.83
CA SER A 250 9.64 -3.82 -7.26
C SER A 250 11.16 -3.74 -7.33
N VAL A 251 11.83 -4.89 -7.32
CA VAL A 251 13.30 -5.03 -7.27
C VAL A 251 13.87 -5.42 -8.64
N THR A 252 13.28 -6.46 -9.27
CA THR A 252 13.83 -7.01 -10.53
C THR A 252 13.26 -6.32 -11.77
N ARG A 253 12.04 -5.78 -11.70
CA ARG A 253 11.34 -5.10 -12.80
C ARG A 253 10.80 -3.74 -12.36
N PRO A 254 11.66 -2.79 -11.96
CA PRO A 254 11.23 -1.52 -11.40
C PRO A 254 10.40 -0.70 -12.39
N PHE A 255 9.29 -0.14 -11.89
CA PHE A 255 8.31 0.65 -12.66
C PHE A 255 8.40 2.15 -12.34
N CYS A 256 9.58 2.62 -11.94
CA CYS A 256 9.81 4.01 -11.50
C CYS A 256 9.51 5.05 -12.57
N GLY A 257 9.73 4.72 -13.85
CA GLY A 257 9.48 5.63 -14.98
C GLY A 257 8.02 6.09 -15.13
N ALA A 258 7.05 5.26 -14.67
CA ALA A 258 5.62 5.58 -14.71
C ALA A 258 5.03 5.88 -13.31
N CYS A 259 5.88 6.08 -12.29
CA CYS A 259 5.44 6.21 -10.90
C CYS A 259 4.76 7.55 -10.63
N ASP A 260 3.48 7.53 -10.36
CA ASP A 260 2.63 8.68 -10.02
C ASP A 260 2.32 8.82 -8.52
N ARG A 261 3.06 8.10 -7.65
CA ARG A 261 2.78 8.07 -6.22
C ARG A 261 3.52 9.12 -5.43
N VAL A 262 2.81 9.67 -4.43
CA VAL A 262 3.34 10.47 -3.34
C VAL A 262 2.78 9.94 -2.02
N ARG A 263 3.49 10.14 -0.92
CA ARG A 263 3.09 9.65 0.41
C ARG A 263 3.03 10.77 1.42
N LEU A 264 2.05 10.65 2.31
CA LEU A 264 1.92 11.45 3.52
C LEU A 264 1.99 10.49 4.72
N THR A 265 2.98 10.65 5.58
CA THR A 265 3.16 9.83 6.78
C THR A 265 2.18 10.23 7.88
N ALA A 266 2.01 9.37 8.89
CA ALA A 266 1.10 9.61 10.01
C ALA A 266 1.50 10.85 10.85
N ASP A 267 2.77 11.24 10.82
CA ASP A 267 3.33 12.42 11.45
C ASP A 267 3.48 13.63 10.52
N GLY A 268 2.87 13.57 9.32
CA GLY A 268 2.75 14.71 8.42
C GLY A 268 3.98 15.00 7.57
N GLN A 269 4.83 13.99 7.32
CA GLN A 269 5.96 14.13 6.40
C GLN A 269 5.55 13.73 4.98
N VAL A 270 6.02 14.45 3.97
CA VAL A 270 5.89 14.09 2.57
C VAL A 270 7.08 13.25 2.15
N ARG A 271 6.78 12.09 1.55
CA ARG A 271 7.78 11.24 0.87
C ARG A 271 7.44 11.13 -0.61
N ASN A 272 8.35 11.52 -1.46
CA ASN A 272 8.18 11.45 -2.91
C ASN A 272 8.46 10.06 -3.49
N CYS A 273 9.12 9.18 -2.74
CA CYS A 273 9.38 7.79 -3.09
C CYS A 273 9.26 6.90 -1.83
N LEU A 274 8.90 5.63 -2.01
CA LEU A 274 8.91 4.65 -0.93
C LEU A 274 10.31 4.48 -0.31
N PHE A 275 11.34 4.54 -1.14
CA PHE A 275 12.74 4.42 -0.75
C PHE A 275 13.45 5.76 -0.50
N ALA A 276 12.70 6.89 -0.48
CA ALA A 276 13.32 8.17 -0.15
C ALA A 276 13.90 8.12 1.27
N ARG A 277 15.09 8.68 1.45
CA ARG A 277 15.74 8.85 2.77
C ARG A 277 15.42 10.22 3.38
N GLU A 278 15.07 11.18 2.54
CA GLU A 278 14.67 12.51 2.94
C GLU A 278 13.14 12.64 2.97
N GLU A 279 12.67 13.51 3.85
CA GLU A 279 11.28 13.82 4.07
C GLU A 279 11.09 15.34 4.10
N SER A 280 9.87 15.78 3.79
CA SER A 280 9.51 17.21 3.84
C SER A 280 8.38 17.41 4.84
N ASP A 281 8.62 18.23 5.86
CA ASP A 281 7.65 18.47 6.91
C ASP A 281 6.50 19.38 6.45
N LEU A 282 5.26 18.86 6.61
CA LEU A 282 4.04 19.65 6.46
C LEU A 282 3.37 19.91 7.81
N ARG A 283 3.59 19.07 8.83
CA ARG A 283 2.94 19.20 10.14
C ARG A 283 3.34 20.48 10.85
N GLY A 284 4.62 20.79 10.90
CA GLY A 284 5.11 22.00 11.55
C GLY A 284 4.48 23.26 10.97
N PRO A 285 4.62 23.53 9.67
CA PRO A 285 3.95 24.64 9.00
C PRO A 285 2.42 24.64 9.16
N LEU A 286 1.77 23.48 9.02
CA LEU A 286 0.32 23.33 9.21
C LEU A 286 -0.12 23.82 10.60
N ARG A 287 0.57 23.42 11.64
CA ARG A 287 0.28 23.79 13.04
C ARG A 287 0.71 25.21 13.39
N ALA A 288 1.67 25.75 12.66
CA ALA A 288 2.05 27.16 12.74
C ALA A 288 1.08 28.09 12.00
N GLY A 289 0.01 27.56 11.40
CA GLY A 289 -1.03 28.36 10.75
C GLY A 289 -0.78 28.67 9.29
N ALA A 290 0.13 27.93 8.62
CA ALA A 290 0.36 28.11 7.19
C ALA A 290 -0.92 27.98 6.37
N SER A 291 -1.05 28.79 5.35
CA SER A 291 -2.14 28.76 4.38
C SER A 291 -2.09 27.48 3.52
N ASP A 292 -3.21 27.15 2.90
CA ASP A 292 -3.27 26.00 2.00
C ASP A 292 -2.32 26.15 0.78
N GLU A 293 -2.06 27.37 0.33
CA GLU A 293 -1.14 27.61 -0.79
C GLU A 293 0.33 27.43 -0.36
N GLU A 294 0.69 27.87 0.84
CA GLU A 294 2.04 27.62 1.39
C GLU A 294 2.29 26.12 1.57
N LEU A 295 1.31 25.38 2.11
CA LEU A 295 1.39 23.92 2.23
C LEU A 295 1.48 23.24 0.85
N ALA A 296 0.70 23.68 -0.12
CA ALA A 296 0.77 23.19 -1.49
C ALA A 296 2.13 23.47 -2.15
N ALA A 297 2.74 24.62 -1.88
CA ALA A 297 4.07 24.98 -2.38
C ALA A 297 5.16 24.08 -1.77
N LEU A 298 5.08 23.79 -0.46
CA LEU A 298 5.97 22.82 0.21
C LEU A 298 5.88 21.44 -0.46
N TRP A 299 4.66 20.99 -0.72
CA TRP A 299 4.42 19.69 -1.34
C TRP A 299 4.96 19.60 -2.76
N ARG A 300 4.78 20.69 -3.58
CA ARG A 300 5.36 20.76 -4.93
C ARG A 300 6.88 20.65 -4.89
N ARG A 301 7.55 21.32 -3.95
CA ARG A 301 9.02 21.22 -3.78
C ARG A 301 9.46 19.81 -3.43
N ALA A 302 8.75 19.15 -2.50
CA ALA A 302 9.04 17.77 -2.12
C ALA A 302 8.96 16.80 -3.31
N VAL A 303 7.94 16.96 -4.17
CA VAL A 303 7.75 16.09 -5.34
C VAL A 303 8.74 16.46 -6.46
N ALA A 304 9.07 17.72 -6.66
CA ALA A 304 10.07 18.16 -7.65
C ALA A 304 11.45 17.51 -7.41
N ALA A 305 11.79 17.21 -6.14
CA ALA A 305 13.03 16.54 -5.76
C ALA A 305 13.02 14.99 -5.97
N LYS A 306 11.93 14.41 -6.53
CA LYS A 306 11.82 12.97 -6.76
C LYS A 306 12.88 12.49 -7.73
N GLN A 307 13.60 11.41 -7.35
CA GLN A 307 14.66 10.82 -8.18
C GLN A 307 14.09 10.02 -9.36
N PRO A 308 14.86 9.75 -10.42
CA PRO A 308 14.40 8.99 -11.59
C PRO A 308 13.99 7.57 -11.23
N GLY A 309 14.65 6.96 -10.26
CA GLY A 309 14.38 5.63 -9.74
C GLY A 309 14.71 5.52 -8.26
N HIS A 310 14.42 4.37 -7.67
CA HIS A 310 14.71 4.11 -6.25
C HIS A 310 16.15 3.67 -5.98
N GLY A 311 16.93 3.38 -7.02
CA GLY A 311 18.34 3.03 -6.89
C GLY A 311 18.65 1.68 -6.23
N ILE A 312 17.67 0.79 -6.01
CA ILE A 312 17.83 -0.48 -5.26
C ILE A 312 18.88 -1.42 -5.90
N ASN A 313 19.14 -1.26 -7.19
CA ASN A 313 20.15 -2.04 -7.94
C ASN A 313 21.51 -1.32 -7.99
N ASP A 314 21.63 -0.12 -7.42
CA ASP A 314 22.87 0.62 -7.31
C ASP A 314 23.68 0.05 -6.13
N PRO A 315 25.01 -0.18 -6.28
CA PRO A 315 25.85 -0.62 -5.18
C PRO A 315 25.89 0.34 -3.97
N THR A 316 25.56 1.60 -4.18
CA THR A 316 25.49 2.64 -3.14
C THR A 316 24.14 2.74 -2.47
N PHE A 317 23.16 1.91 -2.85
CA PHE A 317 21.82 1.93 -2.26
C PHE A 317 21.88 1.71 -0.75
N LEU A 318 21.24 2.61 -0.04
CA LEU A 318 21.01 2.50 1.39
C LEU A 318 19.52 2.40 1.68
N GLN A 319 19.14 1.40 2.46
CA GLN A 319 17.77 1.23 2.93
C GLN A 319 17.32 2.48 3.70
N PRO A 320 16.06 2.93 3.53
CA PRO A 320 15.50 4.00 4.35
C PRO A 320 15.49 3.64 5.84
N ASP A 321 15.71 4.63 6.70
CA ASP A 321 15.67 4.43 8.15
C ASP A 321 14.24 4.12 8.66
N ARG A 322 13.22 4.68 8.01
CA ARG A 322 11.83 4.36 8.35
C ARG A 322 11.41 3.02 7.77
N PRO A 323 10.85 2.12 8.59
CA PRO A 323 10.28 0.86 8.12
C PRO A 323 8.95 1.07 7.40
N MET A 324 8.51 0.04 6.67
CA MET A 324 7.25 0.03 5.90
C MET A 324 6.04 0.48 6.73
N SER A 325 5.93 0.04 7.98
CA SER A 325 4.81 0.39 8.87
C SER A 325 4.72 1.88 9.20
N ALA A 326 5.83 2.59 9.19
CA ALA A 326 5.88 4.03 9.45
C ALA A 326 5.76 4.88 8.17
N ILE A 327 6.01 4.28 7.00
CA ILE A 327 5.89 4.95 5.69
C ILE A 327 4.48 4.78 5.12
N GLY A 328 3.89 3.63 5.34
CA GLY A 328 2.62 3.19 4.77
C GLY A 328 2.79 2.47 3.44
N GLY A 329 2.49 1.20 3.44
CA GLY A 329 2.58 0.28 2.31
C GLY A 329 1.41 0.31 1.35
#